data_981428e0eb5843304b08e00161a9238a
#
_entry.id   981428e0eb5843304b08e00161a9238a
#
_cell.length_a   1.000
_cell.length_b   1.000
_cell.length_c   1.000
_cell.angle_alpha   90.00
_cell.angle_beta   90.00
_cell.angle_gamma   90.00
#
_symmetry.space_group_name_H-M   'P 1'
#
loop_
_entity.id
_entity.type
_entity.pdbx_description
1 polymer ?
#
loop_
_entity_poly.entity_id
_entity_poly.type
_entity_poly.pdbx_seq_one_letter_code
_entity_poly.pdbx_strand_id
1 'polypeptide(L)'
;MIDTGMHREGIAWDAVDTLRAVLTAHPPAGVYTHFHSADADAESIAQQESRFAQAVAALPSRPALVYADNSPAMARRATSPFGATRPGAFLYGLSGGPHAVIHPDSVVHVRARILELRWIEAGETVSYGATWRAPRRTRVATVAIGHADGWRRALSNWSDGLLHGRRVPMIGNVTMDMTMADVTEVEANVGEVVTVVGTDGVETLTLDGVATRAGLSPYELLNGLRSRLPHRYRGGDA
;
A
#
# COMPACT_ATOMS: atom_id res chain seq x y z
N MET A 1 -24.41 -3.62 -6.50
CA MET A 1 -23.58 -2.43 -6.74
C MET A 1 -24.16 -1.59 -7.86
N ILE A 2 -24.04 -0.26 -7.75
CA ILE A 2 -24.38 0.69 -8.82
C ILE A 2 -23.07 1.24 -9.39
N ASP A 3 -22.92 1.14 -10.71
CA ASP A 3 -21.77 1.71 -11.40
C ASP A 3 -22.05 3.19 -11.71
N THR A 4 -21.23 4.06 -11.11
CA THR A 4 -21.32 5.51 -11.28
C THR A 4 -20.16 6.09 -12.07
N GLY A 5 -19.27 5.22 -12.59
CA GLY A 5 -18.10 5.62 -13.37
C GLY A 5 -16.86 4.74 -13.21
N MET A 6 -16.90 3.72 -12.35
CA MET A 6 -15.79 2.77 -12.19
C MET A 6 -15.68 1.81 -13.39
N HIS A 7 -16.82 1.47 -14.01
CA HIS A 7 -16.94 0.57 -15.17
C HIS A 7 -16.29 -0.80 -14.97
N ARG A 8 -16.38 -1.33 -13.77
CA ARG A 8 -15.82 -2.63 -13.40
C ARG A 8 -16.88 -3.69 -13.16
N GLU A 9 -17.98 -3.31 -12.47
CA GLU A 9 -19.06 -4.22 -12.09
C GLU A 9 -20.31 -3.42 -11.68
N GLY A 10 -21.46 -4.07 -11.59
CA GLY A 10 -22.72 -3.47 -11.17
C GLY A 10 -23.60 -3.01 -12.35
N ILE A 11 -24.77 -2.49 -12.01
CA ILE A 11 -25.68 -1.86 -12.98
C ILE A 11 -25.31 -0.39 -13.17
N ALA A 12 -25.39 0.11 -14.41
CA ALA A 12 -25.20 1.53 -14.69
C ALA A 12 -26.22 2.39 -13.90
N TRP A 13 -25.76 3.51 -13.38
CA TRP A 13 -26.53 4.39 -12.50
C TRP A 13 -27.85 4.88 -13.12
N ASP A 14 -27.91 5.03 -14.44
CA ASP A 14 -29.05 5.46 -15.24
C ASP A 14 -29.93 4.30 -15.76
N ALA A 15 -29.53 3.05 -15.49
CA ALA A 15 -30.24 1.85 -15.94
C ALA A 15 -30.97 1.10 -14.80
N VAL A 16 -31.05 1.67 -13.61
CA VAL A 16 -31.65 1.02 -12.41
C VAL A 16 -33.12 0.64 -12.65
N ASP A 17 -33.84 1.47 -13.39
CA ASP A 17 -35.28 1.22 -13.70
C ASP A 17 -35.50 -0.06 -14.53
N THR A 18 -34.52 -0.53 -15.27
CA THR A 18 -34.61 -1.78 -16.03
C THR A 18 -34.76 -3.01 -15.13
N LEU A 19 -34.33 -2.89 -13.85
CA LEU A 19 -34.45 -3.93 -12.84
C LEU A 19 -35.62 -3.70 -11.86
N ARG A 20 -36.50 -2.73 -12.10
CA ARG A 20 -37.57 -2.34 -11.18
C ARG A 20 -38.41 -3.53 -10.69
N ALA A 21 -38.84 -4.41 -11.60
CA ALA A 21 -39.67 -5.57 -11.25
C ALA A 21 -38.91 -6.52 -10.27
N VAL A 22 -37.62 -6.81 -10.55
CA VAL A 22 -36.77 -7.68 -9.71
C VAL A 22 -36.52 -7.03 -8.36
N LEU A 23 -36.19 -5.73 -8.33
CA LEU A 23 -35.90 -4.99 -7.10
C LEU A 23 -37.17 -4.75 -6.24
N THR A 24 -38.34 -4.78 -6.85
CA THR A 24 -39.63 -4.75 -6.12
C THR A 24 -39.89 -6.10 -5.45
N ALA A 25 -39.69 -7.20 -6.19
CA ALA A 25 -39.88 -8.55 -5.66
C ALA A 25 -38.84 -8.96 -4.64
N HIS A 26 -37.61 -8.45 -4.81
CA HIS A 26 -36.44 -8.78 -3.98
C HIS A 26 -35.71 -7.47 -3.58
N PRO A 27 -36.24 -6.70 -2.62
CA PRO A 27 -35.62 -5.44 -2.22
C PRO A 27 -34.26 -5.68 -1.59
N PRO A 28 -33.20 -4.95 -2.04
CA PRO A 28 -31.86 -5.11 -1.50
C PRO A 28 -31.77 -4.54 -0.08
N ALA A 29 -31.05 -5.24 0.82
CA ALA A 29 -30.76 -4.75 2.16
C ALA A 29 -29.84 -3.52 2.14
N GLY A 30 -28.95 -3.43 1.15
CA GLY A 30 -28.05 -2.31 0.96
C GLY A 30 -27.67 -2.08 -0.49
N VAL A 31 -27.23 -0.87 -0.78
CA VAL A 31 -26.73 -0.46 -2.10
C VAL A 31 -25.46 0.37 -1.95
N TYR A 32 -24.52 0.18 -2.87
CA TYR A 32 -23.26 0.91 -2.85
C TYR A 32 -22.75 1.23 -4.25
N THR A 33 -21.84 2.21 -4.30
CA THR A 33 -20.96 2.46 -5.45
C THR A 33 -19.48 2.40 -5.05
N HIS A 34 -18.58 2.51 -6.02
CA HIS A 34 -17.14 2.54 -5.77
C HIS A 34 -16.50 3.72 -6.51
N PHE A 35 -15.83 4.59 -5.74
CA PHE A 35 -15.12 5.74 -6.29
C PHE A 35 -13.81 5.30 -6.95
N HIS A 36 -13.54 5.78 -8.18
CA HIS A 36 -12.35 5.41 -8.95
C HIS A 36 -11.11 6.27 -8.62
N SER A 37 -11.29 7.53 -8.17
CA SER A 37 -10.19 8.49 -7.99
C SER A 37 -10.31 9.27 -6.68
N ALA A 38 -10.77 8.61 -5.61
CA ALA A 38 -11.01 9.29 -4.34
C ALA A 38 -9.74 9.79 -3.64
N ASP A 39 -8.59 9.25 -3.97
CA ASP A 39 -7.28 9.68 -3.48
C ASP A 39 -6.80 11.00 -4.09
N ALA A 40 -7.18 11.30 -5.34
CA ALA A 40 -6.62 12.39 -6.12
C ALA A 40 -7.63 13.47 -6.50
N ASP A 41 -8.89 13.11 -6.81
CA ASP A 41 -9.84 13.98 -7.51
C ASP A 41 -11.18 14.13 -6.76
N ALA A 42 -11.39 15.34 -6.19
CA ALA A 42 -12.62 15.68 -5.48
C ALA A 42 -13.82 15.88 -6.41
N GLU A 43 -13.62 16.36 -7.63
CA GLU A 43 -14.67 16.59 -8.61
C GLU A 43 -15.24 15.24 -9.09
N SER A 44 -14.38 14.28 -9.31
CA SER A 44 -14.76 12.89 -9.61
C SER A 44 -15.66 12.29 -8.52
N ILE A 45 -15.34 12.52 -7.24
CA ILE A 45 -16.17 12.06 -6.13
C ILE A 45 -17.55 12.70 -6.23
N ALA A 46 -17.64 14.04 -6.37
CA ALA A 46 -18.91 14.77 -6.43
C ALA A 46 -19.77 14.31 -7.60
N GLN A 47 -19.16 14.06 -8.75
CA GLN A 47 -19.89 13.54 -9.92
C GLN A 47 -20.45 12.14 -9.66
N GLN A 48 -19.64 11.23 -9.12
CA GLN A 48 -20.06 9.86 -8.80
C GLN A 48 -21.15 9.85 -7.69
N GLU A 49 -21.07 10.75 -6.71
CA GLU A 49 -22.09 10.92 -5.67
C GLU A 49 -23.43 11.40 -6.25
N SER A 50 -23.38 12.38 -7.16
CA SER A 50 -24.59 12.87 -7.85
C SER A 50 -25.27 11.75 -8.63
N ARG A 51 -24.52 10.96 -9.41
CA ARG A 51 -25.04 9.78 -10.13
C ARG A 51 -25.59 8.73 -9.17
N PHE A 52 -24.89 8.50 -8.07
CA PHE A 52 -25.32 7.53 -7.05
C PHE A 52 -26.63 7.96 -6.38
N ALA A 53 -26.78 9.25 -6.04
CA ALA A 53 -28.00 9.78 -5.47
C ALA A 53 -29.21 9.63 -6.42
N GLN A 54 -29.01 9.88 -7.73
CA GLN A 54 -30.04 9.68 -8.76
C GLN A 54 -30.44 8.20 -8.85
N ALA A 55 -29.47 7.29 -8.88
CA ALA A 55 -29.73 5.86 -8.92
C ALA A 55 -30.49 5.37 -7.68
N VAL A 56 -30.12 5.86 -6.49
CA VAL A 56 -30.79 5.51 -5.22
C VAL A 56 -32.24 6.03 -5.22
N ALA A 57 -32.50 7.23 -5.78
CA ALA A 57 -33.83 7.79 -5.91
C ALA A 57 -34.72 7.01 -6.89
N ALA A 58 -34.13 6.36 -7.91
CA ALA A 58 -34.85 5.53 -8.89
C ALA A 58 -35.22 4.13 -8.35
N LEU A 59 -34.67 3.71 -7.19
CA LEU A 59 -35.01 2.42 -6.58
C LEU A 59 -36.49 2.37 -6.16
N PRO A 60 -37.17 1.21 -6.29
CA PRO A 60 -38.58 1.03 -5.86
C PRO A 60 -38.78 1.31 -4.36
N SER A 61 -37.76 1.03 -3.55
CA SER A 61 -37.74 1.37 -2.13
C SER A 61 -36.28 1.72 -1.73
N ARG A 62 -36.15 2.65 -0.76
CA ARG A 62 -34.83 3.02 -0.26
C ARG A 62 -34.24 1.90 0.64
N PRO A 63 -33.08 1.33 0.33
CA PRO A 63 -32.43 0.34 1.18
C PRO A 63 -32.05 0.92 2.54
N ALA A 64 -32.03 0.06 3.57
CA ALA A 64 -31.61 0.44 4.91
C ALA A 64 -30.15 0.92 4.93
N LEU A 65 -29.28 0.35 4.09
CA LEU A 65 -27.88 0.69 4.01
C LEU A 65 -27.50 1.27 2.64
N VAL A 66 -27.07 2.53 2.62
CA VAL A 66 -26.53 3.22 1.43
C VAL A 66 -25.13 3.68 1.75
N TYR A 67 -24.14 3.26 0.96
CA TYR A 67 -22.74 3.55 1.26
C TYR A 67 -21.86 3.63 0.00
N ALA A 68 -20.78 4.42 0.07
CA ALA A 68 -19.88 4.62 -1.06
C ALA A 68 -18.41 4.67 -0.65
N ASP A 69 -18.10 5.24 0.52
CA ASP A 69 -16.73 5.55 0.90
C ASP A 69 -15.81 4.32 0.98
N ASN A 70 -14.82 4.29 0.09
CA ASN A 70 -13.63 3.44 0.20
C ASN A 70 -12.58 4.12 1.10
N SER A 71 -11.41 3.51 1.32
CA SER A 71 -10.36 4.05 2.19
C SER A 71 -9.99 5.49 1.87
N PRO A 72 -9.70 5.89 0.61
CA PRO A 72 -9.37 7.28 0.29
C PRO A 72 -10.53 8.26 0.53
N ALA A 73 -11.75 7.91 0.12
CA ALA A 73 -12.90 8.79 0.33
C ALA A 73 -13.19 9.01 1.82
N MET A 74 -13.12 7.96 2.62
CA MET A 74 -13.25 8.04 4.08
C MET A 74 -12.14 8.93 4.68
N ALA A 75 -10.90 8.76 4.26
CA ALA A 75 -9.76 9.50 4.82
C ALA A 75 -9.78 11.00 4.47
N ARG A 76 -10.47 11.41 3.40
CA ARG A 76 -10.64 12.82 3.00
C ARG A 76 -11.72 13.56 3.78
N ARG A 77 -12.53 12.89 4.57
CA ARG A 77 -13.72 13.46 5.22
C ARG A 77 -13.65 13.31 6.72
N ALA A 78 -14.01 14.38 7.44
CA ALA A 78 -14.23 14.29 8.89
C ALA A 78 -15.48 13.43 9.21
N THR A 79 -16.47 13.45 8.32
CA THR A 79 -17.74 12.69 8.46
C THR A 79 -18.17 12.16 7.10
N SER A 80 -18.59 10.90 7.02
CA SER A 80 -19.20 10.33 5.85
C SER A 80 -20.68 10.75 5.75
N PRO A 81 -21.19 11.13 4.55
CA PRO A 81 -22.63 11.34 4.32
C PRO A 81 -23.40 10.02 4.21
N PHE A 82 -22.72 8.89 4.30
CA PHE A 82 -23.27 7.55 4.12
C PHE A 82 -23.41 6.79 5.43
N GLY A 83 -24.25 5.75 5.43
CA GLY A 83 -24.50 4.91 6.61
C GLY A 83 -23.35 3.96 6.98
N ALA A 84 -22.36 3.78 6.08
CA ALA A 84 -21.18 2.94 6.32
C ALA A 84 -20.01 3.34 5.43
N THR A 85 -18.81 2.93 5.83
CA THR A 85 -17.55 3.06 5.08
C THR A 85 -16.93 1.68 4.84
N ARG A 86 -16.04 1.58 3.85
CA ARG A 86 -15.34 0.34 3.50
C ARG A 86 -13.81 0.53 3.57
N PRO A 87 -13.24 0.65 4.78
CA PRO A 87 -11.81 0.91 4.98
C PRO A 87 -10.99 -0.36 4.77
N GLY A 88 -10.66 -0.71 3.55
CA GLY A 88 -9.77 -1.84 3.23
C GLY A 88 -8.31 -1.51 3.56
N ALA A 89 -7.64 -0.81 2.66
CA ALA A 89 -6.21 -0.49 2.76
C ALA A 89 -5.86 0.39 3.98
N PHE A 90 -6.77 1.26 4.40
CA PHE A 90 -6.59 2.11 5.58
C PHE A 90 -6.31 1.28 6.84
N LEU A 91 -6.92 0.11 7.00
CA LEU A 91 -6.70 -0.80 8.12
C LEU A 91 -5.28 -1.42 8.13
N TYR A 92 -4.59 -1.38 7.01
CA TYR A 92 -3.21 -1.84 6.88
C TYR A 92 -2.17 -0.71 6.95
N GLY A 93 -2.61 0.50 7.33
CA GLY A 93 -1.72 1.66 7.45
C GLY A 93 -1.42 2.36 6.13
N LEU A 94 -2.20 2.11 5.07
CA LEU A 94 -2.07 2.83 3.81
C LEU A 94 -2.83 4.15 3.87
N SER A 95 -2.16 5.22 3.47
CA SER A 95 -2.71 6.56 3.42
C SER A 95 -3.91 6.64 2.47
N GLY A 96 -4.80 7.57 2.72
CA GLY A 96 -5.93 7.91 1.84
C GLY A 96 -5.54 8.84 0.69
N GLY A 97 -4.24 9.05 0.44
CA GLY A 97 -3.74 9.99 -0.56
C GLY A 97 -3.39 11.37 0.02
N PRO A 98 -2.93 12.31 -0.83
CA PRO A 98 -2.38 13.61 -0.39
C PRO A 98 -3.42 14.55 0.25
N HIS A 99 -4.70 14.27 0.08
CA HIS A 99 -5.80 15.08 0.61
C HIS A 99 -6.47 14.44 1.84
N ALA A 100 -5.87 13.41 2.42
CA ALA A 100 -6.40 12.76 3.61
C ALA A 100 -6.34 13.71 4.81
N VAL A 101 -7.42 13.79 5.58
CA VAL A 101 -7.53 14.52 6.86
C VAL A 101 -7.48 13.56 8.05
N ILE A 102 -7.64 12.27 7.79
CA ILE A 102 -7.49 11.18 8.76
C ILE A 102 -6.35 10.29 8.26
N HIS A 103 -5.39 10.00 9.12
CA HIS A 103 -4.23 9.18 8.79
C HIS A 103 -4.25 7.89 9.60
N PRO A 104 -3.95 6.73 8.98
CA PRO A 104 -3.85 5.48 9.69
C PRO A 104 -2.52 5.37 10.43
N ASP A 105 -2.50 4.58 11.49
CA ASP A 105 -1.25 4.13 12.09
C ASP A 105 -0.56 3.11 11.18
N SER A 106 0.77 3.12 11.18
CA SER A 106 1.57 2.11 10.48
C SER A 106 1.51 0.78 11.23
N VAL A 107 0.79 -0.19 10.68
CA VAL A 107 0.62 -1.52 11.30
C VAL A 107 1.47 -2.60 10.63
N VAL A 108 2.07 -2.31 9.46
CA VAL A 108 2.90 -3.26 8.72
C VAL A 108 4.37 -2.94 8.94
N HIS A 109 5.11 -3.93 9.45
CA HIS A 109 6.57 -3.87 9.54
C HIS A 109 7.18 -5.04 8.77
N VAL A 110 8.11 -4.74 7.87
CA VAL A 110 8.90 -5.76 7.14
C VAL A 110 10.34 -5.64 7.56
N ARG A 111 10.89 -6.75 8.05
CA ARG A 111 12.23 -6.83 8.61
C ARG A 111 12.97 -8.02 8.05
N ALA A 112 14.28 -7.85 7.79
CA ALA A 112 15.12 -8.92 7.29
C ALA A 112 16.49 -8.90 7.96
N ARG A 113 17.13 -10.07 8.07
CA ARG A 113 18.42 -10.21 8.73
C ARG A 113 19.57 -9.94 7.77
N ILE A 114 20.65 -9.38 8.29
CA ILE A 114 21.94 -9.34 7.62
C ILE A 114 22.54 -10.76 7.63
N LEU A 115 22.78 -11.29 6.45
CA LEU A 115 23.38 -12.62 6.26
C LEU A 115 24.89 -12.57 6.16
N GLU A 116 25.41 -11.49 5.56
CA GLU A 116 26.84 -11.33 5.27
C GLU A 116 27.22 -9.85 5.24
N LEU A 117 28.47 -9.56 5.55
CA LEU A 117 29.09 -8.25 5.47
C LEU A 117 30.44 -8.38 4.75
N ARG A 118 30.68 -7.49 3.80
CA ARG A 118 31.96 -7.42 3.09
C ARG A 118 32.35 -6.01 2.74
N TRP A 119 33.65 -5.74 2.65
CA TRP A 119 34.18 -4.53 2.06
C TRP A 119 34.42 -4.74 0.57
N ILE A 120 34.05 -3.75 -0.22
CA ILE A 120 34.40 -3.63 -1.63
C ILE A 120 35.16 -2.33 -1.87
N GLU A 121 36.01 -2.31 -2.90
CA GLU A 121 36.78 -1.12 -3.24
C GLU A 121 36.02 -0.19 -4.18
N ALA A 122 36.47 1.08 -4.27
CA ALA A 122 35.91 2.04 -5.20
C ALA A 122 35.94 1.50 -6.64
N GLY A 123 34.85 1.64 -7.37
CA GLY A 123 34.71 1.15 -8.74
C GLY A 123 34.18 -0.28 -8.86
N GLU A 124 34.16 -1.08 -7.81
CA GLU A 124 33.52 -2.40 -7.82
C GLU A 124 31.99 -2.28 -7.90
N THR A 125 31.33 -3.34 -8.37
CA THR A 125 29.89 -3.32 -8.64
C THR A 125 29.14 -4.31 -7.77
N VAL A 126 27.85 -4.04 -7.55
CA VAL A 126 26.98 -4.86 -6.71
C VAL A 126 25.84 -5.45 -7.52
N SER A 127 25.57 -6.75 -7.33
CA SER A 127 24.43 -7.50 -7.84
C SER A 127 24.40 -7.67 -9.36
N TYR A 128 23.34 -8.35 -9.84
CA TYR A 128 23.11 -8.63 -11.25
C TYR A 128 23.05 -7.35 -12.09
N GLY A 129 23.67 -7.40 -13.27
CA GLY A 129 23.68 -6.29 -14.21
C GLY A 129 24.58 -5.13 -13.81
N ALA A 130 25.32 -5.24 -12.68
CA ALA A 130 26.25 -4.22 -12.21
C ALA A 130 25.63 -2.80 -12.20
N THR A 131 24.37 -2.70 -11.81
CA THR A 131 23.57 -1.45 -11.89
C THR A 131 23.96 -0.42 -10.82
N TRP A 132 24.75 -0.81 -9.85
CA TRP A 132 25.33 0.06 -8.85
C TRP A 132 26.85 -0.13 -8.78
N ARG A 133 27.56 0.99 -8.70
CA ARG A 133 29.02 0.99 -8.62
C ARG A 133 29.46 1.75 -7.37
N ALA A 134 30.38 1.20 -6.61
CA ALA A 134 30.89 1.78 -5.39
C ALA A 134 31.62 3.11 -5.67
N PRO A 135 31.14 4.25 -5.15
CA PRO A 135 31.81 5.55 -5.32
C PRO A 135 33.06 5.69 -4.44
N ARG A 136 33.16 4.87 -3.41
CA ARG A 136 34.27 4.80 -2.44
C ARG A 136 34.41 3.38 -1.94
N ARG A 137 35.38 3.12 -1.12
CA ARG A 137 35.45 1.86 -0.34
C ARG A 137 34.16 1.75 0.48
N THR A 138 33.38 0.70 0.26
CA THR A 138 32.01 0.56 0.74
C THR A 138 31.83 -0.74 1.51
N ARG A 139 31.16 -0.67 2.66
CA ARG A 139 30.75 -1.85 3.42
C ARG A 139 29.36 -2.28 2.99
N VAL A 140 29.26 -3.42 2.35
CA VAL A 140 28.02 -3.98 1.82
C VAL A 140 27.46 -5.01 2.78
N ALA A 141 26.19 -4.86 3.16
CA ALA A 141 25.40 -5.86 3.85
C ALA A 141 24.51 -6.62 2.86
N THR A 142 24.53 -7.95 2.95
CA THR A 142 23.56 -8.81 2.25
C THR A 142 22.39 -9.08 3.19
N VAL A 143 21.19 -8.66 2.79
CA VAL A 143 19.95 -8.69 3.58
C VAL A 143 19.01 -9.77 3.04
N ALA A 144 18.44 -10.60 3.91
CA ALA A 144 17.63 -11.78 3.60
C ALA A 144 16.19 -11.42 3.17
N ILE A 145 16.04 -10.67 2.09
CA ILE A 145 14.75 -10.35 1.47
C ILE A 145 14.94 -10.12 -0.03
N GLY A 146 14.11 -10.76 -0.85
CA GLY A 146 14.17 -10.65 -2.30
C GLY A 146 12.80 -10.74 -2.97
N HIS A 147 12.80 -10.83 -4.31
CA HIS A 147 11.54 -10.79 -5.05
C HIS A 147 10.68 -12.06 -4.88
N ALA A 148 11.24 -13.18 -4.45
CA ALA A 148 10.45 -14.36 -4.09
C ALA A 148 9.64 -14.16 -2.79
N ASP A 149 10.05 -13.22 -1.93
CA ASP A 149 9.35 -12.82 -0.71
C ASP A 149 8.28 -11.75 -0.98
N GLY A 150 8.24 -11.21 -2.20
CA GLY A 150 7.38 -10.09 -2.60
C GLY A 150 8.08 -8.73 -2.60
N TRP A 151 9.37 -8.67 -2.26
CA TRP A 151 10.17 -7.45 -2.35
C TRP A 151 10.52 -7.16 -3.80
N ARG A 152 9.77 -6.26 -4.42
CA ARG A 152 9.76 -6.08 -5.88
C ARG A 152 11.11 -5.64 -6.45
N ARG A 153 11.46 -6.11 -7.65
CA ARG A 153 12.69 -5.71 -8.35
C ARG A 153 12.70 -4.21 -8.69
N ALA A 154 11.55 -3.57 -8.84
CA ALA A 154 11.44 -2.12 -9.02
C ALA A 154 12.03 -1.31 -7.85
N LEU A 155 12.19 -1.92 -6.68
CA LEU A 155 12.84 -1.32 -5.50
C LEU A 155 14.37 -1.28 -5.60
N SER A 156 14.96 -1.89 -6.62
CA SER A 156 16.41 -1.91 -6.85
C SER A 156 16.98 -0.48 -6.96
N ASN A 157 18.00 -0.15 -6.15
CA ASN A 157 18.65 1.17 -6.09
C ASN A 157 17.75 2.35 -5.65
N TRP A 158 16.47 2.13 -5.32
CA TRP A 158 15.52 3.19 -4.98
C TRP A 158 14.99 3.14 -3.54
N SER A 159 15.12 2.01 -2.87
CA SER A 159 14.66 1.85 -1.49
C SER A 159 15.78 2.14 -0.49
N ASP A 160 15.35 2.39 0.75
CA ASP A 160 16.21 2.42 1.91
C ASP A 160 15.86 1.26 2.84
N GLY A 161 16.77 0.93 3.75
CA GLY A 161 16.51 0.20 4.97
C GLY A 161 16.79 1.06 6.19
N LEU A 162 16.32 0.64 7.35
CA LEU A 162 16.69 1.24 8.63
C LEU A 162 17.53 0.25 9.43
N LEU A 163 18.64 0.73 9.96
CA LEU A 163 19.52 -0.01 10.85
C LEU A 163 19.96 0.91 11.99
N HIS A 164 19.67 0.53 13.23
CA HIS A 164 19.96 1.32 14.43
C HIS A 164 19.40 2.77 14.35
N GLY A 165 18.17 2.92 13.84
CA GLY A 165 17.53 4.22 13.70
C GLY A 165 18.12 5.12 12.60
N ARG A 166 18.94 4.57 11.69
CA ARG A 166 19.56 5.31 10.59
C ARG A 166 19.20 4.70 9.25
N ARG A 167 19.03 5.55 8.24
CA ARG A 167 18.79 5.10 6.85
C ARG A 167 20.05 4.55 6.24
N VAL A 168 19.94 3.38 5.60
CA VAL A 168 20.97 2.73 4.80
C VAL A 168 20.42 2.50 3.39
N PRO A 169 21.10 3.03 2.33
CA PRO A 169 20.62 2.86 0.97
C PRO A 169 20.66 1.39 0.53
N MET A 170 19.59 0.91 -0.11
CA MET A 170 19.61 -0.37 -0.81
C MET A 170 20.26 -0.19 -2.18
N ILE A 171 21.27 -1.02 -2.47
CA ILE A 171 22.16 -0.89 -3.62
C ILE A 171 22.16 -2.12 -4.51
N GLY A 172 22.25 -1.92 -5.81
CA GLY A 172 22.19 -2.99 -6.80
C GLY A 172 20.78 -3.56 -7.00
N ASN A 173 20.67 -4.53 -7.89
CA ASN A 173 19.40 -5.18 -8.19
C ASN A 173 18.95 -6.11 -7.05
N VAL A 174 17.67 -6.04 -6.70
CA VAL A 174 17.00 -7.04 -5.85
C VAL A 174 17.09 -8.40 -6.55
N THR A 175 17.60 -9.40 -5.82
CA THR A 175 17.70 -10.77 -6.32
C THR A 175 16.50 -11.61 -5.86
N MET A 176 16.53 -12.91 -6.11
CA MET A 176 15.43 -13.80 -5.74
C MET A 176 15.17 -13.79 -4.22
N ASP A 177 16.22 -13.90 -3.43
CA ASP A 177 16.14 -14.10 -1.97
C ASP A 177 16.86 -13.01 -1.16
N MET A 178 17.57 -12.09 -1.82
CA MET A 178 18.47 -11.14 -1.15
C MET A 178 18.44 -9.76 -1.79
N THR A 179 18.68 -8.75 -0.96
CA THR A 179 18.93 -7.37 -1.36
C THR A 179 20.20 -6.88 -0.64
N MET A 180 20.98 -5.99 -1.24
CA MET A 180 22.19 -5.45 -0.64
C MET A 180 21.97 -4.03 -0.15
N ALA A 181 22.67 -3.64 0.91
CA ALA A 181 22.64 -2.30 1.49
C ALA A 181 24.05 -1.75 1.68
N ASP A 182 24.22 -0.45 1.47
CA ASP A 182 25.45 0.27 1.88
C ASP A 182 25.34 0.61 3.38
N VAL A 183 26.13 -0.07 4.19
CA VAL A 183 26.21 0.13 5.65
C VAL A 183 27.54 0.74 6.08
N THR A 184 28.22 1.46 5.18
CA THR A 184 29.55 2.04 5.44
C THR A 184 29.55 2.97 6.66
N GLU A 185 28.48 3.76 6.81
CA GLU A 185 28.37 4.79 7.85
C GLU A 185 27.64 4.30 9.11
N VAL A 186 27.27 3.02 9.16
CA VAL A 186 26.56 2.43 10.29
C VAL A 186 27.31 1.18 10.75
N GLU A 187 27.54 1.06 12.04
CA GLU A 187 28.06 -0.19 12.58
C GLU A 187 27.04 -1.29 12.36
N ALA A 188 27.48 -2.40 11.79
CA ALA A 188 26.61 -3.51 11.42
C ALA A 188 27.26 -4.86 11.71
N ASN A 189 26.48 -5.84 12.15
CA ASN A 189 26.90 -7.20 12.40
C ASN A 189 25.99 -8.20 11.69
N VAL A 190 26.54 -9.36 11.34
CA VAL A 190 25.75 -10.48 10.81
C VAL A 190 24.71 -10.91 11.84
N GLY A 191 23.49 -11.17 11.38
CA GLY A 191 22.35 -11.54 12.23
C GLY A 191 21.51 -10.34 12.69
N GLU A 192 22.02 -9.12 12.61
CA GLU A 192 21.22 -7.91 12.91
C GLU A 192 20.09 -7.72 11.91
N VAL A 193 19.11 -6.91 12.29
CA VAL A 193 17.85 -6.75 11.56
C VAL A 193 17.80 -5.39 10.89
N VAL A 194 17.61 -5.40 9.57
CA VAL A 194 17.28 -4.21 8.78
C VAL A 194 15.76 -4.13 8.64
N THR A 195 15.17 -3.00 8.99
CA THR A 195 13.75 -2.71 8.74
C THR A 195 13.61 -2.08 7.36
N VAL A 196 12.87 -2.71 6.46
CA VAL A 196 12.66 -2.21 5.08
C VAL A 196 11.29 -1.55 4.90
N VAL A 197 10.34 -1.82 5.80
CA VAL A 197 9.08 -1.08 6.00
C VAL A 197 8.83 -1.02 7.50
N GLY A 198 8.40 0.12 8.01
CA GLY A 198 8.09 0.33 9.42
C GLY A 198 9.08 1.25 10.12
N THR A 199 9.12 1.20 11.44
CA THR A 199 9.89 2.11 12.29
C THR A 199 11.09 1.41 12.92
N ASP A 200 12.21 2.11 12.99
CA ASP A 200 13.40 1.76 13.77
C ASP A 200 13.96 3.03 14.42
N GLY A 201 13.96 3.09 15.76
CA GLY A 201 14.27 4.30 16.50
C GLY A 201 13.29 5.43 16.16
N VAL A 202 13.81 6.56 15.69
CA VAL A 202 13.03 7.75 15.31
C VAL A 202 12.68 7.78 13.82
N GLU A 203 13.26 6.91 13.03
CA GLU A 203 13.08 6.85 11.58
C GLU A 203 11.95 5.89 11.21
N THR A 204 11.19 6.27 10.18
CA THR A 204 10.09 5.47 9.64
C THR A 204 10.17 5.39 8.11
N LEU A 205 9.99 4.18 7.58
CA LEU A 205 9.76 3.88 6.18
C LEU A 205 8.31 3.42 6.03
N THR A 206 7.44 4.32 5.61
CA THR A 206 6.03 3.96 5.38
C THR A 206 5.90 3.12 4.13
N LEU A 207 4.90 2.23 4.08
CA LEU A 207 4.63 1.39 2.91
C LEU A 207 4.33 2.24 1.67
N ASP A 208 3.56 3.34 1.82
CA ASP A 208 3.29 4.31 0.76
C ASP A 208 4.59 4.95 0.23
N GLY A 209 5.46 5.42 1.13
CA GLY A 209 6.72 6.06 0.75
C GLY A 209 7.67 5.13 0.01
N VAL A 210 7.79 3.88 0.47
CA VAL A 210 8.61 2.85 -0.19
C VAL A 210 8.07 2.52 -1.57
N ALA A 211 6.74 2.31 -1.71
CA ALA A 211 6.12 1.98 -2.98
C ALA A 211 6.24 3.14 -3.99
N THR A 212 5.95 4.36 -3.56
CA THR A 212 5.98 5.56 -4.42
C THR A 212 7.37 5.79 -5.02
N ARG A 213 8.44 5.63 -4.24
CA ARG A 213 9.83 5.79 -4.72
C ARG A 213 10.18 4.82 -5.86
N ALA A 214 9.56 3.67 -5.89
CA ALA A 214 9.76 2.65 -6.93
C ALA A 214 8.71 2.69 -8.05
N GLY A 215 7.80 3.67 -8.05
CA GLY A 215 6.70 3.75 -9.01
C GLY A 215 5.69 2.62 -8.87
N LEU A 216 5.57 2.03 -7.68
CA LEU A 216 4.65 0.95 -7.37
C LEU A 216 3.38 1.47 -6.68
N SER A 217 2.28 0.77 -6.86
CA SER A 217 1.12 0.93 -5.99
C SER A 217 1.43 0.36 -4.59
N PRO A 218 1.12 1.10 -3.50
CA PRO A 218 1.23 0.55 -2.14
C PRO A 218 0.43 -0.74 -1.94
N TYR A 219 -0.72 -0.87 -2.60
CA TYR A 219 -1.53 -2.11 -2.60
C TYR A 219 -0.78 -3.28 -3.24
N GLU A 220 -0.08 -3.02 -4.34
CA GLU A 220 0.71 -4.04 -5.03
C GLU A 220 1.88 -4.51 -4.19
N LEU A 221 2.56 -3.59 -3.50
CA LEU A 221 3.65 -3.92 -2.60
C LEU A 221 3.13 -4.75 -1.41
N LEU A 222 2.06 -4.31 -0.75
CA LEU A 222 1.46 -5.02 0.39
C LEU A 222 1.00 -6.44 -0.01
N ASN A 223 0.23 -6.56 -1.08
CA ASN A 223 -0.26 -7.85 -1.57
C ASN A 223 0.86 -8.75 -2.13
N GLY A 224 1.99 -8.17 -2.46
CA GLY A 224 3.17 -8.87 -2.93
C GLY A 224 3.91 -9.61 -1.82
N LEU A 225 3.83 -9.13 -0.57
CA LEU A 225 4.46 -9.80 0.58
C LEU A 225 3.81 -11.17 0.77
N ARG A 226 4.61 -12.23 0.60
CA ARG A 226 4.09 -13.59 0.47
C ARG A 226 4.24 -14.39 1.76
N SER A 227 3.60 -15.56 1.77
CA SER A 227 3.62 -16.53 2.88
C SER A 227 5.01 -17.12 3.20
N ARG A 228 6.03 -16.87 2.36
CA ARG A 228 7.42 -17.19 2.70
C ARG A 228 7.95 -16.40 3.89
N LEU A 229 7.44 -15.17 4.08
CA LEU A 229 7.79 -14.35 5.23
C LEU A 229 7.02 -14.84 6.47
N PRO A 230 7.69 -15.10 7.59
CA PRO A 230 7.01 -15.44 8.84
C PRO A 230 6.18 -14.23 9.32
N HIS A 231 4.87 -14.41 9.46
CA HIS A 231 3.99 -13.37 9.98
C HIS A 231 3.96 -13.44 11.51
N ARG A 232 4.12 -12.29 12.16
CA ARG A 232 4.01 -12.14 13.61
C ARG A 232 3.02 -11.02 13.90
N TYR A 233 1.92 -11.35 14.53
CA TYR A 233 0.92 -10.41 14.99
C TYR A 233 1.26 -9.93 16.40
N ARG A 234 1.04 -8.64 16.68
CA ARG A 234 1.26 -8.02 17.99
C ARG A 234 0.03 -7.19 18.36
N GLY A 235 -0.24 -7.05 19.66
CA GLY A 235 -1.33 -6.22 20.16
C GLY A 235 -2.70 -6.90 20.25
N GLY A 236 -2.76 -8.22 20.12
CA GLY A 236 -3.94 -9.00 20.48
C GLY A 236 -3.70 -9.62 21.84
N ASP A 237 -4.34 -9.11 22.89
CA ASP A 237 -4.59 -9.92 24.07
C ASP A 237 -5.65 -10.95 23.67
N ALA A 238 -5.20 -12.19 23.41
CA ALA A 238 -6.07 -13.32 23.21
C ALA A 238 -6.42 -13.94 24.55
#